data_6620e7586d1fc6b02bf2793619170fca
#
_entry.id   6620e7586d1fc6b02bf2793619170fca
#
_cell.length_a   1.000
_cell.length_b   1.000
_cell.length_c   1.000
_cell.angle_alpha   90.00
_cell.angle_beta   90.00
_cell.angle_gamma   90.00
#
_symmetry.space_group_name_H-M   'P 1'
#
loop_
_entity.id
_entity.type
_entity.pdbx_description
1 polymer ?
#
loop_
_entity_poly.entity_id
_entity_poly.type
_entity_poly.pdbx_seq_one_letter_code
_entity_poly.pdbx_strand_id
1 'polypeptide(L)'
;ASLILLLALLSAVLSSADSCLITASTVLCNDLLPSRARGSVSLCRAATLLLGLAAYALATRGHGILDLLLMANDMYVSGVVAPVFCGMLLPAGRRPAPGIAMLAVACGGVLGLIAAMSGNPVFGYWGMGISGLLVLAGTLRRNSPLIAEEC
;
A
#
# COMPACT_ATOMS: atom_id res chain seq x y z
N ALA A 1 -10.11 -2.68 -38.09
CA ALA A 1 -10.17 -3.59 -36.92
C ALA A 1 -9.17 -3.18 -35.80
N SER A 2 -7.92 -2.85 -36.14
CA SER A 2 -6.88 -2.50 -35.15
C SER A 2 -7.18 -1.20 -34.39
N LEU A 3 -7.78 -0.21 -35.00
CA LEU A 3 -8.10 1.07 -34.38
C LEU A 3 -9.21 0.94 -33.32
N ILE A 4 -10.21 0.11 -33.57
CA ILE A 4 -11.29 -0.19 -32.63
C ILE A 4 -10.74 -0.94 -31.41
N LEU A 5 -9.85 -1.93 -31.61
CA LEU A 5 -9.20 -2.65 -30.54
C LEU A 5 -8.35 -1.73 -29.67
N LEU A 6 -7.61 -0.81 -30.28
CA LEU A 6 -6.77 0.15 -29.57
C LEU A 6 -7.60 1.12 -28.73
N LEU A 7 -8.72 1.63 -29.29
CA LEU A 7 -9.65 2.49 -28.55
C LEU A 7 -10.32 1.74 -27.39
N ALA A 8 -10.73 0.49 -27.58
CA ALA A 8 -11.33 -0.32 -26.54
C ALA A 8 -10.34 -0.57 -25.39
N LEU A 9 -9.09 -0.90 -25.71
CA LEU A 9 -8.03 -1.12 -24.73
C LEU A 9 -7.71 0.16 -23.95
N LEU A 10 -7.61 1.29 -24.66
CA LEU A 10 -7.37 2.59 -24.04
C LEU A 10 -8.51 2.98 -23.08
N SER A 11 -9.77 2.75 -23.50
CA SER A 11 -10.94 3.01 -22.67
C SER A 11 -10.95 2.15 -21.38
N ALA A 12 -10.60 0.87 -21.51
CA ALA A 12 -10.52 -0.02 -20.36
C ALA A 12 -9.43 0.40 -19.35
N VAL A 13 -8.25 0.78 -19.85
CA VAL A 13 -7.14 1.26 -19.00
C VAL A 13 -7.49 2.56 -18.30
N LEU A 14 -8.08 3.53 -19.04
CA LEU A 14 -8.51 4.80 -18.45
C LEU A 14 -9.57 4.60 -17.36
N SER A 15 -10.56 3.74 -17.60
CA SER A 15 -11.60 3.44 -16.60
C SER A 15 -11.02 2.86 -15.31
N SER A 16 -10.04 1.95 -15.43
CA SER A 16 -9.34 1.39 -14.24
C SER A 16 -8.49 2.43 -13.54
N ALA A 17 -7.77 3.27 -14.28
CA ALA A 17 -6.93 4.32 -13.72
C ALA A 17 -7.74 5.35 -12.93
N ASP A 18 -8.90 5.77 -13.45
CA ASP A 18 -9.80 6.71 -12.76
C ASP A 18 -10.30 6.13 -11.43
N SER A 19 -10.72 4.87 -11.43
CA SER A 19 -11.18 4.19 -10.21
C SER A 19 -10.07 4.07 -9.17
N CYS A 20 -8.86 3.73 -9.59
CA CYS A 20 -7.69 3.67 -8.70
C CYS A 20 -7.34 5.05 -8.12
N LEU A 21 -7.33 6.10 -8.94
CA LEU A 21 -7.04 7.47 -8.50
C LEU A 21 -8.07 7.98 -7.49
N ILE A 22 -9.36 7.76 -7.73
CA ILE A 22 -10.42 8.17 -6.81
C ILE A 22 -10.29 7.40 -5.50
N THR A 23 -10.08 6.10 -5.55
CA THR A 23 -9.93 5.27 -4.35
C THR A 23 -8.69 5.69 -3.56
N ALA A 24 -7.55 5.84 -4.20
CA ALA A 24 -6.31 6.25 -3.54
C ALA A 24 -6.44 7.65 -2.90
N SER A 25 -7.06 8.61 -3.60
CA SER A 25 -7.25 9.97 -3.08
C SER A 25 -8.22 10.00 -1.90
N THR A 26 -9.29 9.19 -1.93
CA THR A 26 -10.25 9.12 -0.82
C THR A 26 -9.66 8.47 0.42
N VAL A 27 -8.90 7.39 0.27
CA VAL A 27 -8.16 6.75 1.38
C VAL A 27 -7.14 7.72 1.96
N LEU A 28 -6.38 8.41 1.12
CA LEU A 28 -5.41 9.41 1.57
C LEU A 28 -6.07 10.52 2.40
N CYS A 29 -7.21 11.04 1.93
CA CYS A 29 -7.91 12.15 2.59
C CYS A 29 -8.66 11.74 3.86
N ASN A 30 -9.20 10.51 3.91
CA ASN A 30 -10.03 10.09 5.03
C ASN A 30 -9.23 9.37 6.12
N ASP A 31 -8.21 8.60 5.74
CA ASP A 31 -7.52 7.71 6.66
C ASP A 31 -6.17 8.27 7.13
N LEU A 32 -5.41 8.95 6.25
CA LEU A 32 -4.11 9.50 6.61
C LEU A 32 -4.15 10.92 7.19
N LEU A 33 -5.16 11.71 6.85
CA LEU A 33 -5.21 13.08 7.35
C LEU A 33 -5.89 13.20 8.72
N PRO A 34 -5.42 14.16 9.56
CA PRO A 34 -6.03 14.41 10.86
C PRO A 34 -7.49 14.86 10.70
N SER A 35 -8.31 14.53 11.68
CA SER A 35 -9.76 14.71 11.69
C SER A 35 -10.27 16.13 11.30
N ARG A 36 -9.43 17.15 11.48
CA ARG A 36 -9.76 18.55 11.09
C ARG A 36 -9.80 18.78 9.58
N ALA A 37 -9.14 17.94 8.79
CA ALA A 37 -9.04 18.05 7.33
C ALA A 37 -9.92 17.03 6.60
N ARG A 38 -10.56 16.12 7.34
CA ARG A 38 -11.45 15.09 6.78
C ARG A 38 -12.66 15.74 6.11
N GLY A 39 -12.97 15.27 4.90
CA GLY A 39 -14.13 15.72 4.14
C GLY A 39 -13.93 17.01 3.31
N SER A 40 -12.72 17.58 3.28
CA SER A 40 -12.43 18.71 2.40
C SER A 40 -12.28 18.26 0.95
N VAL A 41 -13.25 18.61 0.11
CA VAL A 41 -13.23 18.31 -1.33
C VAL A 41 -11.99 18.92 -2.03
N SER A 42 -11.56 20.10 -1.57
CA SER A 42 -10.36 20.78 -2.08
C SER A 42 -9.10 19.94 -1.85
N LEU A 43 -9.01 19.30 -0.68
CA LEU A 43 -7.88 18.45 -0.33
C LEU A 43 -7.85 17.15 -1.14
N CYS A 44 -9.02 16.54 -1.37
CA CYS A 44 -9.13 15.36 -2.22
C CYS A 44 -8.73 15.68 -3.67
N ARG A 45 -9.11 16.85 -4.19
CA ARG A 45 -8.68 17.32 -5.52
C ARG A 45 -7.16 17.52 -5.58
N ALA A 46 -6.56 18.12 -4.56
CA ALA A 46 -5.12 18.29 -4.48
C ALA A 46 -4.40 16.94 -4.41
N ALA A 47 -4.91 15.99 -3.63
CA ALA A 47 -4.37 14.63 -3.55
C ALA A 47 -4.44 13.90 -4.90
N THR A 48 -5.57 13.98 -5.60
CA THR A 48 -5.72 13.39 -6.95
C THR A 48 -4.73 13.99 -7.94
N LEU A 49 -4.55 15.32 -7.92
CA LEU A 49 -3.56 15.99 -8.79
C LEU A 49 -2.14 15.56 -8.46
N LEU A 50 -1.78 15.48 -7.18
CA LEU A 50 -0.45 15.04 -6.75
C LEU A 50 -0.17 13.59 -7.17
N LEU A 51 -1.13 12.69 -6.97
CA LEU A 51 -1.01 11.30 -7.39
C LEU A 51 -0.91 11.17 -8.92
N GLY A 52 -1.70 11.94 -9.66
CA GLY A 52 -1.63 11.97 -11.12
C GLY A 52 -0.28 12.50 -11.64
N LEU A 53 0.25 13.57 -11.03
CA LEU A 53 1.57 14.11 -11.36
C LEU A 53 2.69 13.11 -11.02
N ALA A 54 2.59 12.43 -9.89
CA ALA A 54 3.55 11.40 -9.49
C ALA A 54 3.53 10.22 -10.48
N ALA A 55 2.35 9.76 -10.90
CA ALA A 55 2.19 8.72 -11.91
C ALA A 55 2.78 9.15 -13.27
N TYR A 56 2.53 10.40 -13.68
CA TYR A 56 3.10 10.97 -14.89
C TYR A 56 4.63 11.04 -14.83
N ALA A 57 5.18 11.50 -13.72
CA ALA A 57 6.63 11.57 -13.52
C ALA A 57 7.29 10.18 -13.55
N LEU A 58 6.63 9.16 -13.01
CA LEU A 58 7.08 7.76 -13.11
C LEU A 58 7.02 7.25 -14.57
N ALA A 59 5.95 7.54 -15.27
CA ALA A 59 5.78 7.12 -16.66
C ALA A 59 6.83 7.74 -17.61
N THR A 60 7.25 8.98 -17.35
CA THR A 60 8.26 9.68 -18.15
C THR A 60 9.70 9.21 -17.91
N ARG A 61 9.96 8.40 -16.90
CA ARG A 61 11.30 7.87 -16.62
C ARG A 61 11.74 6.73 -17.55
N GLY A 62 10.93 6.38 -18.53
CA GLY A 62 11.30 5.43 -19.59
C GLY A 62 11.32 3.97 -19.17
N HIS A 63 10.76 3.62 -18.01
CA HIS A 63 10.56 2.23 -17.62
C HIS A 63 9.50 1.59 -18.52
N GLY A 64 9.72 0.33 -18.90
CA GLY A 64 8.71 -0.44 -19.63
C GLY A 64 7.42 -0.60 -18.83
N ILE A 65 6.28 -0.73 -19.50
CA ILE A 65 4.98 -0.93 -18.85
C ILE A 65 5.01 -2.16 -17.93
N LEU A 66 5.70 -3.22 -18.35
CA LEU A 66 5.88 -4.44 -17.57
C LEU A 66 6.70 -4.20 -16.30
N ASP A 67 7.77 -3.41 -16.39
CA ASP A 67 8.60 -3.08 -15.25
C ASP A 67 7.82 -2.28 -14.21
N LEU A 68 7.02 -1.29 -14.63
CA LEU A 68 6.16 -0.53 -13.74
C LEU A 68 5.09 -1.40 -13.08
N LEU A 69 4.53 -2.36 -13.82
CA LEU A 69 3.54 -3.30 -13.29
C LEU A 69 4.16 -4.22 -12.22
N LEU A 70 5.36 -4.74 -12.49
CA LEU A 70 6.09 -5.58 -11.53
C LEU A 70 6.47 -4.78 -10.29
N MET A 71 6.97 -3.54 -10.45
CA MET A 71 7.24 -2.64 -9.32
C MET A 71 6.01 -2.40 -8.45
N ALA A 72 4.87 -2.10 -9.06
CA ALA A 72 3.62 -1.89 -8.34
C ALA A 72 3.17 -3.16 -7.60
N ASN A 73 3.33 -4.33 -8.23
CA ASN A 73 3.01 -5.63 -7.61
C ASN A 73 3.91 -5.92 -6.41
N ASP A 74 5.21 -5.70 -6.52
CA ASP A 74 6.17 -5.93 -5.43
C ASP A 74 5.87 -5.03 -4.22
N MET A 75 5.57 -3.76 -4.45
CA MET A 75 5.13 -2.83 -3.40
C MET A 75 3.83 -3.29 -2.74
N TYR A 76 2.86 -3.76 -3.53
CA TYR A 76 1.58 -4.22 -3.02
C TYR A 76 1.73 -5.50 -2.18
N VAL A 77 2.49 -6.46 -2.67
CA VAL A 77 2.71 -7.73 -1.97
C VAL A 77 3.44 -7.52 -0.64
N SER A 78 4.53 -6.75 -0.64
CA SER A 78 5.32 -6.51 0.57
C SER A 78 4.61 -5.57 1.56
N GLY A 79 3.90 -4.56 1.08
CA GLY A 79 3.26 -3.55 1.91
C GLY A 79 1.87 -3.90 2.41
N VAL A 80 1.07 -4.64 1.64
CA VAL A 80 -0.33 -4.91 1.96
C VAL A 80 -0.59 -6.39 2.18
N VAL A 81 -0.21 -7.25 1.23
CA VAL A 81 -0.58 -8.68 1.30
C VAL A 81 0.05 -9.35 2.52
N ALA A 82 1.34 -9.14 2.76
CA ALA A 82 2.05 -9.78 3.86
C ALA A 82 1.47 -9.41 5.24
N PRO A 83 1.31 -8.12 5.62
CA PRO A 83 0.76 -7.77 6.93
C PRO A 83 -0.72 -8.15 7.09
N VAL A 84 -1.53 -8.07 6.02
CA VAL A 84 -2.94 -8.47 6.07
C VAL A 84 -3.06 -9.98 6.26
N PHE A 85 -2.29 -10.77 5.53
CA PHE A 85 -2.31 -12.23 5.65
C PHE A 85 -1.86 -12.68 7.04
N CYS A 86 -0.78 -12.09 7.56
CA CYS A 86 -0.35 -12.35 8.95
C CYS A 86 -1.42 -11.92 9.96
N GLY A 87 -2.09 -10.80 9.74
CA GLY A 87 -3.18 -10.33 10.60
C GLY A 87 -4.42 -11.25 10.58
N MET A 88 -4.73 -11.87 9.44
CA MET A 88 -5.84 -12.81 9.30
C MET A 88 -5.57 -14.18 9.94
N LEU A 89 -4.32 -14.62 9.93
CA LEU A 89 -3.92 -15.89 10.57
C LEU A 89 -3.95 -15.82 12.10
N LEU A 90 -4.00 -14.61 12.67
CA LEU A 90 -4.09 -14.46 14.12
C LEU A 90 -5.53 -14.59 14.63
N PRO A 91 -5.76 -15.32 15.75
CA PRO A 91 -7.08 -15.45 16.35
C PRO A 91 -7.64 -14.08 16.76
N ALA A 92 -8.97 -13.94 16.69
CA ALA A 92 -9.70 -12.67 16.83
C ALA A 92 -9.37 -11.86 18.11
N GLY A 93 -8.89 -12.51 19.17
CA GLY A 93 -8.47 -11.85 20.42
C GLY A 93 -7.06 -11.23 20.40
N ARG A 94 -6.24 -11.52 19.37
CA ARG A 94 -4.82 -11.11 19.30
C ARG A 94 -4.55 -10.14 18.15
N ARG A 95 -5.46 -9.21 17.88
CA ARG A 95 -5.25 -8.23 16.82
C ARG A 95 -4.17 -7.21 17.22
N PRO A 96 -3.23 -6.88 16.32
CA PRO A 96 -2.20 -5.87 16.59
C PRO A 96 -2.85 -4.50 16.81
N ALA A 97 -2.18 -3.65 17.59
CA ALA A 97 -2.63 -2.27 17.73
C ALA A 97 -2.62 -1.56 16.37
N PRO A 98 -3.61 -0.69 16.08
CA PRO A 98 -3.75 -0.06 14.75
C PRO A 98 -2.49 0.69 14.32
N GLY A 99 -1.74 1.29 15.24
CA GLY A 99 -0.47 1.96 14.94
C GLY A 99 0.64 1.00 14.48
N ILE A 100 0.70 -0.21 15.02
CA ILE A 100 1.70 -1.21 14.62
C ILE A 100 1.37 -1.79 13.25
N ALA A 101 0.09 -2.02 12.98
CA ALA A 101 -0.36 -2.45 11.65
C ALA A 101 -0.02 -1.40 10.58
N MET A 102 -0.23 -0.13 10.89
CA MET A 102 0.09 0.97 9.98
C MET A 102 1.61 1.10 9.73
N LEU A 103 2.42 0.94 10.78
CA LEU A 103 3.88 0.90 10.65
C LEU A 103 4.37 -0.30 9.82
N ALA A 104 3.76 -1.48 9.99
CA ALA A 104 4.11 -2.67 9.21
C ALA A 104 3.82 -2.46 7.71
N VAL A 105 2.66 -1.89 7.36
CA VAL A 105 2.29 -1.54 5.99
C VAL A 105 3.25 -0.49 5.40
N ALA A 106 3.56 0.55 6.16
CA ALA A 106 4.47 1.61 5.71
C ALA A 106 5.89 1.08 5.48
N CYS A 107 6.45 0.32 6.43
CA CYS A 107 7.78 -0.28 6.29
C CYS A 107 7.85 -1.28 5.13
N GLY A 108 6.84 -2.15 5.00
CA GLY A 108 6.75 -3.10 3.89
C GLY A 108 6.66 -2.41 2.54
N GLY A 109 5.84 -1.36 2.43
CA GLY A 109 5.70 -0.57 1.21
C GLY A 109 6.98 0.18 0.82
N VAL A 110 7.66 0.80 1.78
CA VAL A 110 8.94 1.49 1.53
C VAL A 110 10.03 0.52 1.10
N LEU A 111 10.15 -0.65 1.76
CA LEU A 111 11.11 -1.68 1.37
C LEU A 111 10.79 -2.27 -0.01
N GLY A 112 9.50 -2.45 -0.32
CA GLY A 112 9.05 -2.86 -1.65
C GLY A 112 9.43 -1.83 -2.71
N LEU A 113 9.29 -0.53 -2.41
CA LEU A 113 9.71 0.55 -3.32
C LEU A 113 11.22 0.55 -3.54
N ILE A 114 12.01 0.37 -2.49
CA ILE A 114 13.49 0.27 -2.57
C ILE A 114 13.88 -0.96 -3.41
N ALA A 115 13.21 -2.09 -3.22
CA ALA A 115 13.43 -3.29 -4.01
C ALA A 115 13.20 -3.03 -5.50
N ALA A 116 12.08 -2.40 -5.79
CA ALA A 116 11.68 -2.05 -7.14
C ALA A 116 12.67 -1.08 -7.82
N MET A 117 13.16 -0.09 -7.09
CA MET A 117 14.14 0.88 -7.62
C MET A 117 15.56 0.28 -7.77
N SER A 118 15.95 -0.66 -6.92
CA SER A 118 17.27 -1.30 -6.97
C SER A 118 17.36 -2.47 -7.95
N GLY A 119 16.24 -2.92 -8.50
CA GLY A 119 16.17 -4.07 -9.41
C GLY A 119 16.55 -5.40 -8.76
N ASN A 120 16.71 -5.44 -7.43
CA ASN A 120 17.05 -6.62 -6.66
C ASN A 120 15.83 -7.20 -5.94
N PRO A 121 15.30 -8.34 -6.34
CA PRO A 121 14.10 -8.94 -5.72
C PRO A 121 14.31 -9.33 -4.25
N VAL A 122 15.57 -9.45 -3.83
CA VAL A 122 15.93 -9.80 -2.45
C VAL A 122 15.37 -8.79 -1.44
N PHE A 123 15.36 -7.49 -1.75
CA PHE A 123 14.79 -6.47 -0.88
C PHE A 123 13.26 -6.58 -0.73
N GLY A 124 12.56 -7.08 -1.75
CA GLY A 124 11.12 -7.37 -1.69
C GLY A 124 10.81 -8.49 -0.69
N TYR A 125 11.61 -9.57 -0.70
CA TYR A 125 11.47 -10.66 0.27
C TYR A 125 11.77 -10.21 1.70
N TRP A 126 12.78 -9.36 1.90
CA TRP A 126 13.05 -8.74 3.20
C TRP A 126 11.89 -7.84 3.65
N GLY A 127 11.30 -7.08 2.73
CA GLY A 127 10.11 -6.27 2.99
C GLY A 127 8.93 -7.10 3.48
N MET A 128 8.65 -8.23 2.82
CA MET A 128 7.64 -9.20 3.26
C MET A 128 7.93 -9.77 4.65
N GLY A 129 9.17 -10.21 4.89
CA GLY A 129 9.58 -10.78 6.17
C GLY A 129 9.47 -9.78 7.30
N ILE A 130 9.96 -8.56 7.12
CA ILE A 130 9.95 -7.51 8.14
C ILE A 130 8.52 -7.06 8.45
N SER A 131 7.68 -6.84 7.43
CA SER A 131 6.28 -6.43 7.64
C SER A 131 5.47 -7.50 8.39
N GLY A 132 5.65 -8.78 8.03
CA GLY A 132 5.04 -9.91 8.74
C GLY A 132 5.52 -10.05 10.18
N LEU A 133 6.84 -9.94 10.42
CA LEU A 133 7.45 -9.96 11.75
C LEU A 133 6.96 -8.80 12.64
N LEU A 134 6.79 -7.60 12.09
CA LEU A 134 6.27 -6.46 12.84
C LEU A 134 4.83 -6.69 13.31
N VAL A 135 3.99 -7.30 12.48
CA VAL A 135 2.62 -7.68 12.86
C VAL A 135 2.65 -8.72 13.97
N LEU A 136 3.47 -9.77 13.83
CA LEU A 136 3.62 -10.82 14.84
C LEU A 136 4.19 -10.28 16.17
N ALA A 137 5.24 -9.47 16.12
CA ALA A 137 5.84 -8.85 17.32
C ALA A 137 4.85 -7.90 18.02
N GLY A 138 4.04 -7.17 17.25
CA GLY A 138 3.00 -6.30 17.79
C GLY A 138 1.91 -7.04 18.54
N THR A 139 1.61 -8.27 18.16
CA THR A 139 0.65 -9.12 18.88
C THR A 139 1.23 -9.73 20.14
N LEU A 140 2.50 -10.11 20.13
CA LEU A 140 3.20 -10.66 21.32
C LEU A 140 3.34 -9.60 22.41
N ARG A 141 3.66 -8.36 22.05
CA ARG A 141 3.81 -7.26 23.02
C ARG A 141 2.49 -6.87 23.71
N ARG A 142 1.35 -7.11 23.09
CA ARG A 142 0.04 -6.83 23.70
C ARG A 142 -0.40 -7.90 24.69
N ASN A 143 0.18 -9.10 24.64
CA ASN A 143 -0.12 -10.20 25.58
C ASN A 143 0.69 -10.14 26.87
N SER A 144 1.69 -9.26 26.99
CA SER A 144 2.51 -9.16 28.20
C SER A 144 1.82 -8.50 29.42
N PRO A 145 0.82 -7.60 29.30
CA PRO A 145 0.22 -7.00 30.48
C PRO A 145 -0.84 -7.85 31.19
N LEU A 146 -1.36 -8.93 30.56
CA LEU A 146 -2.43 -9.74 31.16
C LEU A 146 -1.93 -10.80 32.15
N ILE A 147 -0.61 -11.02 32.27
CA ILE A 147 -0.02 -11.97 33.22
C ILE A 147 0.33 -11.27 34.57
N ALA A 148 0.28 -9.94 34.62
CA ALA A 148 0.66 -9.18 35.82
C ALA A 148 -0.52 -8.82 36.74
N GLU A 149 -1.75 -9.18 36.41
CA GLU A 149 -2.97 -8.85 37.19
C GLU A 149 -3.61 -10.07 37.88
N GLU A 150 -3.02 -11.26 37.76
CA GLU A 150 -3.47 -12.49 38.46
C GLU A 150 -2.48 -13.01 39.53
N CYS A 151 -1.69 -12.16 40.19
CA CYS A 151 -0.93 -12.51 41.40
C CYS A 151 -1.27 -11.57 42.54
#